data_2c07e0391d1ff04d6121623690eb5b07
#
_entry.id   2c07e0391d1ff04d6121623690eb5b07
#
_cell.length_a   1.000
_cell.length_b   1.000
_cell.length_c   1.000
_cell.angle_alpha   90.00
_cell.angle_beta   90.00
_cell.angle_gamma   90.00
#
_symmetry.space_group_name_H-M   'P 1'
#
loop_
_entity.id
_entity.type
_entity.pdbx_description
1 polymer ?
#
loop_
_entity_poly.entity_id
_entity_poly.type
_entity_poly.pdbx_seq_one_letter_code
_entity_poly.pdbx_strand_id
1 'polypeptide(L)'
;FHDVFMEELGTVEQPLPIHYYVPGDRVWFRNPDTLSDEVEGFEGSWVVYLGGGLFANFWKRDRPFDVLGKCLEIYHWRHGTYRDAKGELLMDENVVERLVAETRADPKACAEIFERMHRMRDPLDVYADGGCMDATREYPKFILPPHSEMIAALDALEW
;
A
#
# COMPACT_ATOMS: atom_id res chain seq x y z
N PHE A 1 1.20 1.02 -30.18
CA PHE A 1 1.84 -0.08 -29.40
C PHE A 1 1.16 -0.28 -28.06
N HIS A 2 1.06 0.79 -27.27
CA HIS A 2 0.42 0.79 -25.94
C HIS A 2 -1.01 0.21 -25.97
N ASP A 3 -1.86 0.69 -26.87
CA ASP A 3 -3.28 0.30 -26.94
C ASP A 3 -3.51 -1.14 -27.43
N VAL A 4 -2.48 -1.78 -27.99
CA VAL A 4 -2.59 -3.12 -28.58
C VAL A 4 -1.95 -4.20 -27.70
N PHE A 5 -0.85 -3.86 -27.03
CA PHE A 5 -0.03 -4.85 -26.32
C PHE A 5 0.01 -4.66 -24.80
N MET A 6 -0.57 -3.59 -24.29
CA MET A 6 -0.53 -3.28 -22.87
C MET A 6 -1.93 -3.10 -22.31
N GLU A 7 -2.15 -3.60 -21.13
CA GLU A 7 -3.38 -3.48 -20.38
C GLU A 7 -3.11 -2.74 -19.07
N GLU A 8 -3.96 -1.78 -18.77
CA GLU A 8 -3.96 -1.09 -17.49
C GLU A 8 -4.67 -1.96 -16.45
N LEU A 9 -4.02 -2.24 -15.34
CA LEU A 9 -4.55 -3.05 -14.27
C LEU A 9 -4.66 -2.26 -12.97
N GLY A 10 -5.67 -2.63 -12.21
CA GLY A 10 -6.00 -1.98 -10.96
C GLY A 10 -7.11 -0.93 -11.13
N THR A 11 -7.97 -0.85 -10.13
CA THR A 11 -9.03 0.15 -10.00
C THR A 11 -8.94 0.78 -8.61
N VAL A 12 -9.77 1.80 -8.35
CA VAL A 12 -9.88 2.42 -7.02
C VAL A 12 -10.24 1.38 -5.95
N GLU A 13 -11.15 0.46 -6.27
CA GLU A 13 -11.62 -0.58 -5.35
C GLU A 13 -10.68 -1.80 -5.32
N GLN A 14 -9.96 -2.03 -6.41
CA GLN A 14 -9.09 -3.19 -6.59
C GLN A 14 -7.72 -2.75 -7.08
N PRO A 15 -6.79 -2.43 -6.17
CA PRO A 15 -5.40 -2.13 -6.51
C PRO A 15 -4.76 -3.28 -7.28
N LEU A 16 -3.65 -2.98 -7.96
CA LEU A 16 -2.89 -3.99 -8.68
C LEU A 16 -2.58 -5.20 -7.78
N PRO A 17 -2.97 -6.42 -8.18
CA PRO A 17 -2.65 -7.61 -7.41
C PRO A 17 -1.14 -7.79 -7.25
N ILE A 18 -0.72 -8.29 -6.08
CA ILE A 18 0.70 -8.38 -5.71
C ILE A 18 1.55 -9.21 -6.67
N HIS A 19 0.95 -10.19 -7.35
CA HIS A 19 1.67 -11.05 -8.31
C HIS A 19 2.08 -10.33 -9.61
N TYR A 20 1.59 -9.12 -9.85
CA TYR A 20 2.06 -8.27 -10.95
C TYR A 20 3.24 -7.39 -10.58
N TYR A 21 3.58 -7.29 -9.28
CA TYR A 21 4.77 -6.56 -8.86
C TYR A 21 6.03 -7.34 -9.19
N VAL A 22 7.05 -6.61 -9.60
CA VAL A 22 8.40 -7.17 -9.77
C VAL A 22 9.34 -6.54 -8.73
N PRO A 23 10.37 -7.28 -8.25
CA PRO A 23 11.33 -6.73 -7.31
C PRO A 23 11.93 -5.43 -7.82
N GLY A 24 11.90 -4.39 -6.98
CA GLY A 24 12.32 -3.03 -7.34
C GLY A 24 11.17 -2.08 -7.66
N ASP A 25 9.95 -2.58 -7.85
CA ASP A 25 8.77 -1.73 -7.99
C ASP A 25 8.59 -0.84 -6.78
N ARG A 26 8.33 0.44 -7.04
CA ARG A 26 8.12 1.44 -6.01
C ARG A 26 6.62 1.75 -5.87
N VAL A 27 6.14 1.77 -4.63
CA VAL A 27 4.74 2.02 -4.29
C VAL A 27 4.67 3.11 -3.23
N TRP A 28 3.65 3.94 -3.31
CA TRP A 28 3.31 4.90 -2.27
C TRP A 28 2.06 4.44 -1.52
N PHE A 29 2.20 4.20 -0.21
CA PHE A 29 1.08 4.04 0.70
C PHE A 29 0.81 5.38 1.36
N ARG A 30 -0.34 5.97 1.11
CA ARG A 30 -0.71 7.26 1.66
C ARG A 30 -1.59 7.11 2.89
N ASN A 31 -1.38 7.99 3.87
CA ASN A 31 -2.27 8.11 5.01
C ASN A 31 -3.58 8.78 4.60
N PRO A 32 -4.75 8.13 4.74
CA PRO A 32 -6.04 8.74 4.41
C PRO A 32 -6.64 9.54 5.58
N ASP A 33 -6.03 9.50 6.78
CA ASP A 33 -6.53 10.18 7.96
C ASP A 33 -5.97 11.59 8.09
N THR A 34 -6.87 12.60 8.06
CA THR A 34 -6.50 14.03 8.05
C THR A 34 -5.86 14.53 9.34
N LEU A 35 -5.96 13.78 10.45
CA LEU A 35 -5.32 14.16 11.70
C LEU A 35 -3.91 13.60 11.79
N SER A 36 -3.75 12.31 11.52
CA SER A 36 -2.45 11.66 11.65
C SER A 36 -1.51 11.95 10.49
N ASP A 37 -2.00 12.40 9.32
CA ASP A 37 -1.14 12.82 8.22
C ASP A 37 -0.46 14.19 8.44
N GLU A 38 -0.92 14.95 9.44
CA GLU A 38 -0.25 16.17 9.91
C GLU A 38 0.95 15.87 10.82
N VAL A 39 1.11 14.64 11.31
CA VAL A 39 2.29 14.23 12.08
C VAL A 39 3.47 14.07 11.13
N GLU A 40 4.60 14.74 11.42
CA GLU A 40 5.81 14.68 10.58
C GLU A 40 6.26 13.23 10.34
N GLY A 41 6.36 12.84 9.06
CA GLY A 41 6.77 11.50 8.63
C GLY A 41 5.65 10.45 8.58
N PHE A 42 4.38 10.84 8.86
CA PHE A 42 3.22 9.96 8.83
C PHE A 42 2.19 10.33 7.75
N GLU A 43 2.54 11.16 6.79
CA GLU A 43 1.75 11.47 5.60
C GLU A 43 1.60 10.27 4.65
N GLY A 44 2.48 9.29 4.79
CA GLY A 44 2.50 8.08 3.99
C GLY A 44 3.86 7.39 4.00
N SER A 45 4.01 6.38 3.15
CA SER A 45 5.24 5.59 3.09
C SER A 45 5.62 5.20 1.67
N TRP A 46 6.77 5.66 1.20
CA TRP A 46 7.42 5.11 0.03
C TRP A 46 8.05 3.76 0.35
N VAL A 47 7.72 2.77 -0.44
CA VAL A 47 8.19 1.41 -0.26
C VAL A 47 8.69 0.82 -1.58
N VAL A 48 9.56 -0.18 -1.47
CA VAL A 48 10.05 -0.95 -2.61
C VAL A 48 9.62 -2.40 -2.43
N TYR A 49 9.07 -2.99 -3.48
CA TYR A 49 8.75 -4.41 -3.51
C TYR A 49 10.04 -5.25 -3.57
N LEU A 50 10.16 -6.22 -2.68
CA LEU A 50 11.33 -7.09 -2.55
C LEU A 50 11.15 -8.45 -3.26
N GLY A 51 9.92 -8.80 -3.65
CA GLY A 51 9.54 -10.13 -4.06
C GLY A 51 8.90 -10.94 -2.91
N GLY A 52 8.26 -12.05 -3.26
CA GLY A 52 7.64 -12.94 -2.26
C GLY A 52 6.53 -12.32 -1.42
N GLY A 53 5.90 -11.24 -1.89
CA GLY A 53 4.86 -10.53 -1.16
C GLY A 53 5.37 -9.52 -0.12
N LEU A 54 6.68 -9.26 -0.08
CA LEU A 54 7.30 -8.40 0.91
C LEU A 54 7.73 -7.06 0.34
N PHE A 55 7.64 -6.04 1.17
CA PHE A 55 8.08 -4.68 0.91
C PHE A 55 9.06 -4.19 1.97
N ALA A 56 9.85 -3.18 1.64
CA ALA A 56 10.68 -2.46 2.59
C ALA A 56 10.50 -0.95 2.45
N ASN A 57 10.50 -0.23 3.57
CA ASN A 57 10.58 1.23 3.54
C ASN A 57 12.02 1.65 3.23
N PHE A 58 12.18 2.89 2.77
CA PHE A 58 13.49 3.51 2.62
C PHE A 58 14.19 3.75 3.97
N TRP A 59 13.42 3.92 5.03
CA TRP A 59 13.91 4.31 6.37
C TRP A 59 14.15 3.12 7.31
N LYS A 60 13.34 2.04 7.22
CA LYS A 60 13.42 0.84 8.07
C LYS A 60 13.65 -0.38 7.16
N ARG A 61 14.83 -0.48 6.56
CA ARG A 61 15.16 -1.50 5.54
C ARG A 61 15.32 -2.91 6.09
N ASP A 62 15.60 -3.03 7.37
CA ASP A 62 15.84 -4.27 8.11
C ASP A 62 14.53 -4.96 8.58
N ARG A 63 13.39 -4.32 8.37
CA ARG A 63 12.06 -4.84 8.76
C ARG A 63 11.12 -4.90 7.55
N PRO A 64 11.24 -5.94 6.71
CA PRO A 64 10.29 -6.17 5.63
C PRO A 64 8.88 -6.40 6.18
N PHE A 65 7.88 -5.99 5.43
CA PHE A 65 6.47 -6.14 5.78
C PHE A 65 5.64 -6.57 4.56
N ASP A 66 4.48 -7.15 4.82
CA ASP A 66 3.47 -7.46 3.80
C ASP A 66 2.47 -6.29 3.63
N VAL A 67 1.70 -6.31 2.55
CA VAL A 67 0.66 -5.30 2.28
C VAL A 67 -0.33 -5.22 3.43
N LEU A 68 -0.75 -6.37 3.97
CA LEU A 68 -1.67 -6.41 5.11
C LEU A 68 -1.10 -5.65 6.29
N GLY A 69 0.17 -5.91 6.66
CA GLY A 69 0.82 -5.23 7.77
C GLY A 69 0.86 -3.72 7.60
N LYS A 70 1.18 -3.26 6.37
CA LYS A 70 1.21 -1.82 6.09
C LYS A 70 -0.20 -1.19 6.14
N CYS A 71 -1.21 -1.85 5.62
CA CYS A 71 -2.59 -1.39 5.72
C CYS A 71 -3.05 -1.26 7.18
N LEU A 72 -2.76 -2.25 8.03
CA LEU A 72 -3.09 -2.19 9.45
C LEU A 72 -2.30 -1.09 10.19
N GLU A 73 -1.02 -0.94 9.87
CA GLU A 73 -0.17 0.09 10.46
C GLU A 73 -0.74 1.49 10.17
N ILE A 74 -1.01 1.81 8.90
CA ILE A 74 -1.57 3.10 8.50
C ILE A 74 -2.95 3.31 9.11
N TYR A 75 -3.79 2.28 9.17
CA TYR A 75 -5.09 2.36 9.84
C TYR A 75 -4.97 2.77 11.31
N HIS A 76 -3.96 2.28 12.02
CA HIS A 76 -3.79 2.57 13.43
C HIS A 76 -2.99 3.85 13.72
N TRP A 77 -2.43 4.52 12.73
CA TRP A 77 -1.75 5.80 12.96
C TRP A 77 -2.64 6.84 13.65
N ARG A 78 -3.92 6.94 13.27
CA ARG A 78 -4.85 7.84 13.97
C ARG A 78 -5.02 7.55 15.46
N HIS A 79 -4.84 6.29 15.87
CA HIS A 79 -4.99 5.88 17.27
C HIS A 79 -3.70 6.09 18.08
N GLY A 80 -2.56 6.15 17.40
CA GLY A 80 -1.26 6.49 17.98
C GLY A 80 -0.99 7.99 18.02
N THR A 81 -1.80 8.80 17.33
CA THR A 81 -1.63 10.26 17.26
C THR A 81 -2.11 10.91 18.54
N TYR A 82 -1.28 11.77 19.11
CA TYR A 82 -1.62 12.56 20.31
C TYR A 82 -1.01 13.97 20.26
N ARG A 83 -1.49 14.86 21.12
CA ARG A 83 -0.87 16.18 21.30
C ARG A 83 -0.06 16.20 22.60
N ASP A 84 1.16 16.70 22.48
CA ASP A 84 2.00 16.92 23.67
C ASP A 84 1.55 18.17 24.48
N ALA A 85 2.30 18.46 25.56
CA ALA A 85 2.00 19.61 26.42
C ALA A 85 2.19 20.97 25.72
N LYS A 86 2.87 21.02 24.57
CA LYS A 86 3.06 22.23 23.75
C LYS A 86 2.01 22.32 22.64
N GLY A 87 1.15 21.31 22.48
CA GLY A 87 0.16 21.23 21.43
C GLY A 87 0.67 20.65 20.12
N GLU A 88 1.91 20.16 20.05
CA GLU A 88 2.48 19.51 18.89
C GLU A 88 1.87 18.12 18.67
N LEU A 89 1.59 17.77 17.42
CA LEU A 89 1.12 16.44 17.04
C LEU A 89 2.30 15.47 16.97
N LEU A 90 2.17 14.37 17.68
CA LEU A 90 3.17 13.31 17.77
C LEU A 90 2.53 11.94 17.56
N MET A 91 3.37 10.95 17.23
CA MET A 91 2.97 9.55 17.06
C MET A 91 3.58 8.68 18.17
N ASP A 92 2.74 7.90 18.85
CA ASP A 92 3.18 6.81 19.70
C ASP A 92 3.20 5.50 18.88
N GLU A 93 4.37 5.17 18.34
CA GLU A 93 4.57 3.96 17.55
C GLU A 93 4.31 2.67 18.37
N ASN A 94 4.51 2.68 19.70
CA ASN A 94 4.23 1.50 20.55
C ASN A 94 2.72 1.22 20.61
N VAL A 95 1.89 2.26 20.66
CA VAL A 95 0.44 2.12 20.59
C VAL A 95 0.04 1.52 19.24
N VAL A 96 0.61 2.02 18.15
CA VAL A 96 0.34 1.49 16.80
C VAL A 96 0.76 0.02 16.69
N GLU A 97 1.97 -0.34 17.08
CA GLU A 97 2.47 -1.72 17.03
C GLU A 97 1.57 -2.68 17.85
N ARG A 98 1.17 -2.28 19.04
CA ARG A 98 0.26 -3.06 19.89
C ARG A 98 -1.08 -3.29 19.20
N LEU A 99 -1.70 -2.23 18.68
CA LEU A 99 -3.01 -2.31 18.01
C LEU A 99 -2.95 -3.14 16.72
N VAL A 100 -1.87 -3.05 15.96
CA VAL A 100 -1.62 -3.93 14.80
C VAL A 100 -1.58 -5.40 15.22
N ALA A 101 -0.87 -5.73 16.31
CA ALA A 101 -0.80 -7.08 16.83
C ALA A 101 -2.17 -7.60 17.32
N GLU A 102 -2.92 -6.77 18.04
CA GLU A 102 -4.28 -7.08 18.52
C GLU A 102 -5.21 -7.33 17.32
N THR A 103 -5.18 -6.46 16.30
CA THR A 103 -6.01 -6.63 15.09
C THR A 103 -5.65 -7.90 14.31
N ARG A 104 -4.37 -8.22 14.18
CA ARG A 104 -3.93 -9.47 13.53
C ARG A 104 -4.43 -10.73 14.25
N ALA A 105 -4.67 -10.66 15.55
CA ALA A 105 -5.21 -11.75 16.35
C ALA A 105 -6.75 -11.93 16.19
N ASP A 106 -7.45 -10.95 15.62
CA ASP A 106 -8.88 -11.01 15.30
C ASP A 106 -9.07 -11.08 13.77
N PRO A 107 -9.33 -12.28 13.19
CA PRO A 107 -9.46 -12.45 11.75
C PRO A 107 -10.58 -11.59 11.11
N LYS A 108 -11.65 -11.34 11.85
CA LYS A 108 -12.77 -10.52 11.34
C LYS A 108 -12.39 -9.05 11.25
N ALA A 109 -11.88 -8.48 12.34
CA ALA A 109 -11.41 -7.09 12.36
C ALA A 109 -10.28 -6.89 11.34
N CYS A 110 -9.37 -7.86 11.23
CA CYS A 110 -8.28 -7.84 10.26
C CYS A 110 -8.78 -7.76 8.82
N ALA A 111 -9.77 -8.60 8.46
CA ALA A 111 -10.35 -8.62 7.12
C ALA A 111 -11.10 -7.31 6.80
N GLU A 112 -11.91 -6.81 7.73
CA GLU A 112 -12.68 -5.57 7.56
C GLU A 112 -11.77 -4.35 7.36
N ILE A 113 -10.70 -4.25 8.15
CA ILE A 113 -9.73 -3.15 8.01
C ILE A 113 -8.93 -3.29 6.73
N PHE A 114 -8.50 -4.51 6.38
CA PHE A 114 -7.76 -4.73 5.14
C PHE A 114 -8.59 -4.38 3.91
N GLU A 115 -9.83 -4.81 3.81
CA GLU A 115 -10.75 -4.47 2.73
C GLU A 115 -10.90 -2.95 2.57
N ARG A 116 -11.03 -2.24 3.69
CA ARG A 116 -11.12 -0.77 3.71
C ARG A 116 -9.84 -0.09 3.24
N MET A 117 -8.69 -0.55 3.72
CA MET A 117 -7.41 0.12 3.51
C MET A 117 -6.72 -0.27 2.21
N HIS A 118 -6.90 -1.52 1.75
CA HIS A 118 -6.31 -2.01 0.51
C HIS A 118 -7.14 -1.60 -0.71
N ARG A 119 -7.30 -0.30 -0.87
CA ARG A 119 -7.96 0.35 -2.01
C ARG A 119 -7.11 1.51 -2.50
N MET A 120 -7.26 1.86 -3.78
CA MET A 120 -6.70 3.09 -4.30
C MET A 120 -7.35 4.28 -3.60
N ARG A 121 -6.53 5.23 -3.15
CA ARG A 121 -7.06 6.44 -2.54
C ARG A 121 -7.64 7.37 -3.61
N ASP A 122 -8.89 7.75 -3.47
CA ASP A 122 -9.42 8.93 -4.13
C ASP A 122 -8.79 10.17 -3.45
N PRO A 123 -8.28 11.16 -4.21
CA PRO A 123 -7.72 12.39 -3.63
C PRO A 123 -8.65 13.17 -2.70
N LEU A 124 -9.97 12.94 -2.84
CA LEU A 124 -10.99 13.59 -2.01
C LEU A 124 -11.43 12.73 -0.83
N ASP A 125 -11.06 11.44 -0.80
CA ASP A 125 -11.44 10.54 0.27
C ASP A 125 -10.63 10.81 1.52
N VAL A 126 -11.34 10.73 2.65
CA VAL A 126 -10.81 10.78 3.99
C VAL A 126 -10.87 9.40 4.65
N TYR A 127 -10.32 9.29 5.84
CA TYR A 127 -10.19 8.04 6.58
C TYR A 127 -11.49 7.21 6.72
N ALA A 128 -12.67 7.84 6.71
CA ALA A 128 -13.95 7.13 6.84
C ALA A 128 -14.14 6.06 5.75
N ASP A 129 -13.71 6.36 4.53
CA ASP A 129 -13.78 5.44 3.39
C ASP A 129 -12.50 4.61 3.21
N GLY A 130 -11.41 5.04 3.84
CA GLY A 130 -10.10 4.37 3.79
C GLY A 130 -9.37 4.60 2.47
N GLY A 131 -8.67 3.55 2.00
CA GLY A 131 -7.87 3.60 0.79
C GLY A 131 -6.49 4.23 1.01
N CYS A 132 -5.45 3.41 1.11
CA CYS A 132 -4.10 3.90 1.33
C CYS A 132 -3.17 3.76 0.12
N MET A 133 -3.62 3.16 -0.99
CA MET A 133 -2.82 3.09 -2.22
C MET A 133 -2.98 4.40 -3.01
N ASP A 134 -1.88 5.05 -3.37
CA ASP A 134 -1.94 6.30 -4.14
C ASP A 134 -1.94 6.02 -5.64
N ALA A 135 -3.09 6.21 -6.27
CA ALA A 135 -3.29 6.02 -7.70
C ALA A 135 -2.50 7.01 -8.58
N THR A 136 -2.13 8.17 -8.04
CA THR A 136 -1.59 9.26 -8.85
C THR A 136 -0.10 9.12 -9.15
N ARG A 137 0.62 8.24 -8.46
CA ARG A 137 2.07 8.18 -8.52
C ARG A 137 2.65 6.91 -9.14
N GLU A 138 2.04 5.76 -8.86
CA GLU A 138 2.57 4.46 -9.26
C GLU A 138 1.59 3.65 -10.11
N TYR A 139 0.39 4.16 -10.30
CA TYR A 139 -0.66 3.53 -11.07
C TYR A 139 -1.18 4.44 -12.17
N PRO A 140 -1.75 3.87 -13.18
CA PRO A 140 -1.86 2.43 -13.44
C PRO A 140 -0.55 1.82 -13.91
N LYS A 141 -0.35 0.54 -13.67
CA LYS A 141 0.72 -0.24 -14.28
C LYS A 141 0.23 -0.86 -15.58
N PHE A 142 1.09 -0.84 -16.57
CA PHE A 142 0.83 -1.43 -17.87
C PHE A 142 1.66 -2.70 -18.02
N ILE A 143 0.98 -3.77 -18.38
CA ILE A 143 1.62 -5.07 -18.63
C ILE A 143 1.20 -5.59 -20.01
N LEU A 144 2.00 -6.48 -20.55
CA LEU A 144 1.59 -7.23 -21.74
C LEU A 144 0.48 -8.22 -21.37
N PRO A 145 -0.64 -8.26 -22.12
CA PRO A 145 -1.68 -9.26 -21.90
C PRO A 145 -1.10 -10.67 -22.01
N PRO A 146 -1.52 -11.62 -21.15
CA PRO A 146 -0.93 -12.96 -21.09
C PRO A 146 -1.10 -13.81 -22.35
N HIS A 147 -1.94 -13.38 -23.28
CA HIS A 147 -2.21 -14.07 -24.54
C HIS A 147 -1.80 -13.25 -25.77
N SER A 148 -0.93 -12.24 -25.60
CA SER A 148 -0.45 -11.49 -26.73
C SER A 148 0.49 -12.33 -27.62
N GLU A 149 0.43 -12.12 -28.92
CA GLU A 149 1.33 -12.79 -29.88
C GLU A 149 2.82 -12.55 -29.56
N MET A 150 3.15 -11.42 -28.93
CA MET A 150 4.50 -11.11 -28.52
C MET A 150 4.99 -12.03 -27.39
N ILE A 151 4.14 -12.36 -26.42
CA ILE A 151 4.48 -13.32 -25.36
C ILE A 151 4.68 -14.70 -25.97
N ALA A 152 3.79 -15.14 -26.86
CA ALA A 152 3.91 -16.41 -27.55
C ALA A 152 5.20 -16.49 -28.39
N ALA A 153 5.61 -15.39 -29.00
CA ALA A 153 6.86 -15.33 -29.75
C ALA A 153 8.11 -15.38 -28.85
N LEU A 154 8.04 -14.83 -27.63
CA LEU A 154 9.13 -14.91 -26.66
C LEU A 154 9.27 -16.31 -26.06
N ASP A 155 8.17 -16.99 -25.79
CA ASP A 155 8.15 -18.38 -25.31
C ASP A 155 8.67 -19.37 -26.34
N ALA A 156 8.60 -19.04 -27.64
CA ALA A 156 9.13 -19.84 -28.72
C ALA A 156 10.65 -19.67 -28.94
N LEU A 157 11.28 -18.69 -28.29
CA LEU A 157 12.73 -18.55 -28.28
C LEU A 157 13.31 -19.48 -27.22
N GLU A 158 13.72 -20.67 -27.62
CA GLU A 158 14.53 -21.55 -26.76
C GLU A 158 15.86 -20.84 -26.44
N TRP A 159 16.12 -20.59 -25.15
CA TRP A 159 17.35 -20.04 -24.61
C TRP A 159 18.35 -21.15 -24.29
#